data_466ed2b079a21296b8ba2ec73fa9b57c
#
_entry.id   466ed2b079a21296b8ba2ec73fa9b57c
#
_cell.length_a   1.000
_cell.length_b   1.000
_cell.length_c   1.000
_cell.angle_alpha   90.00
_cell.angle_beta   90.00
_cell.angle_gamma   90.00
#
_symmetry.space_group_name_H-M   'P 1'
#
loop_
_entity.id
_entity.type
_entity.pdbx_description
1 polymer ?
#
loop_
_entity_poly.entity_id
_entity_poly.type
_entity_poly.pdbx_seq_one_letter_code
_entity_poly.pdbx_strand_id
1 'polypeptide(L)'
;MAKKIKKAVFPAAGLGTRFLPATKASPKEMLPIVDKPMIQYAVEEAEKYGIKEMIMITGKAKRAIEDHFDSAWELEENLKSKGKQALLDEIQSLAHLQFAFIRQRAPLGLGHAILCSKPFVKDEPFAVILSDDIIDPDDNLLGKMIEFYDKHQASVLALERVPAAEVHRYGIIKGKEISKNFFRITDMVEKPDASSAPSNIAIIGRYVLTPDVFHFLETTTPGKGGEIQLTDALKGLLRKKPVYGYLFEGKRYDAGDKLGYLKATVELALKHPGVKRSFRKYLLSKISDCKEEA
;
A
#
# COMPACT_ATOMS: atom_id res chain seq x y z
N MET A 1 -27.65 0.73 9.64
CA MET A 1 -26.78 1.87 9.30
C MET A 1 -25.64 1.37 8.46
N ALA A 2 -25.21 2.11 7.44
CA ALA A 2 -24.03 1.80 6.64
C ALA A 2 -22.78 1.73 7.54
N LYS A 3 -21.99 0.66 7.42
CA LYS A 3 -20.76 0.51 8.21
C LYS A 3 -19.66 1.36 7.57
N LYS A 4 -19.03 2.24 8.33
CA LYS A 4 -17.89 3.07 7.88
C LYS A 4 -16.58 2.30 8.00
N ILE A 5 -15.61 2.64 7.17
CA ILE A 5 -14.26 2.09 7.22
C ILE A 5 -13.51 2.77 8.35
N LYS A 6 -13.10 1.99 9.36
CA LYS A 6 -12.34 2.45 10.53
C LYS A 6 -10.98 1.77 10.67
N LYS A 7 -10.77 0.68 9.90
CA LYS A 7 -9.63 -0.21 10.01
C LYS A 7 -8.87 -0.24 8.69
N ALA A 8 -7.54 -0.25 8.77
CA ALA A 8 -6.65 -0.51 7.64
C ALA A 8 -5.72 -1.67 7.96
N VAL A 9 -5.58 -2.58 7.01
CA VAL A 9 -4.69 -3.75 7.07
C VAL A 9 -3.47 -3.47 6.20
N PHE A 10 -2.27 -3.64 6.77
CA PHE A 10 -0.99 -3.42 6.11
C PHE A 10 -0.23 -4.75 6.02
N PRO A 11 -0.24 -5.41 4.85
CA PRO A 11 0.55 -6.61 4.62
C PRO A 11 2.05 -6.27 4.54
N ALA A 12 2.81 -6.57 5.60
CA ALA A 12 4.23 -6.26 5.75
C ALA A 12 5.07 -7.50 6.09
N ALA A 13 4.61 -8.72 5.75
CA ALA A 13 5.29 -9.96 6.08
C ALA A 13 6.29 -10.46 5.01
N GLY A 14 6.37 -9.79 3.86
CA GLY A 14 7.23 -10.19 2.74
C GLY A 14 8.73 -10.14 3.06
N LEU A 15 9.53 -11.02 2.44
CA LEU A 15 10.96 -11.15 2.70
C LEU A 15 11.83 -10.01 2.16
N GLY A 16 11.32 -9.19 1.24
CA GLY A 16 12.05 -8.02 0.71
C GLY A 16 13.28 -8.36 -0.14
N THR A 17 13.32 -9.53 -0.76
CA THR A 17 14.52 -10.07 -1.46
C THR A 17 15.05 -9.18 -2.58
N ARG A 18 14.20 -8.35 -3.21
CA ARG A 18 14.60 -7.42 -4.27
C ARG A 18 15.56 -6.33 -3.80
N PHE A 19 15.59 -6.06 -2.49
CA PHE A 19 16.45 -5.04 -1.86
C PHE A 19 17.63 -5.61 -1.09
N LEU A 20 17.93 -6.89 -1.23
CA LEU A 20 19.14 -7.44 -0.65
C LEU A 20 20.39 -6.74 -1.22
N PRO A 21 21.42 -6.48 -0.39
CA PRO A 21 21.59 -6.91 1.01
C PRO A 21 20.91 -6.02 2.07
N ALA A 22 20.39 -4.82 1.72
CA ALA A 22 19.84 -3.85 2.70
C ALA A 22 18.73 -4.47 3.58
N THR A 23 17.89 -5.32 2.99
CA THR A 23 16.77 -5.97 3.69
C THR A 23 17.14 -7.26 4.43
N LYS A 24 18.43 -7.60 4.56
CA LYS A 24 18.89 -8.75 5.35
C LYS A 24 18.54 -8.58 6.84
N ALA A 25 18.69 -7.37 7.36
CA ALA A 25 18.49 -7.04 8.77
C ALA A 25 17.38 -6.00 9.02
N SER A 26 16.86 -5.35 7.96
CA SER A 26 15.81 -4.34 8.04
C SER A 26 14.64 -4.71 7.14
N PRO A 27 13.39 -4.54 7.60
CA PRO A 27 12.23 -4.69 6.72
C PRO A 27 12.30 -3.74 5.51
N LYS A 28 11.88 -4.21 4.32
CA LYS A 28 11.80 -3.32 3.15
C LYS A 28 10.88 -2.12 3.41
N GLU A 29 9.86 -2.33 4.21
CA GLU A 29 8.86 -1.34 4.61
C GLU A 29 9.46 -0.20 5.44
N MET A 30 10.66 -0.44 6.04
CA MET A 30 11.42 0.53 6.81
C MET A 30 12.51 1.25 5.99
N LEU A 31 12.63 0.95 4.69
CA LEU A 31 13.53 1.72 3.82
C LEU A 31 13.03 3.18 3.74
N PRO A 32 13.91 4.18 4.02
CA PRO A 32 13.50 5.57 4.11
C PRO A 32 13.36 6.21 2.73
N ILE A 33 12.25 6.88 2.49
CA ILE A 33 12.11 7.82 1.38
C ILE A 33 12.28 9.21 1.92
N VAL A 34 13.41 9.82 1.64
CA VAL A 34 13.96 11.01 2.28
C VAL A 34 14.26 10.75 3.76
N ASP A 35 13.33 11.00 4.66
CA ASP A 35 13.45 10.88 6.11
C ASP A 35 12.35 10.04 6.77
N LYS A 36 11.37 9.58 5.98
CA LYS A 36 10.26 8.72 6.45
C LYS A 36 10.34 7.30 5.89
N PRO A 37 10.10 6.25 6.70
CA PRO A 37 9.95 4.90 6.18
C PRO A 37 8.76 4.77 5.22
N MET A 38 8.87 3.91 4.20
CA MET A 38 7.78 3.68 3.23
C MET A 38 6.44 3.37 3.88
N ILE A 39 6.43 2.58 4.96
CA ILE A 39 5.20 2.19 5.65
C ILE A 39 4.49 3.38 6.31
N GLN A 40 5.22 4.42 6.71
CA GLN A 40 4.64 5.60 7.32
C GLN A 40 3.77 6.39 6.32
N TYR A 41 4.19 6.49 5.06
CA TYR A 41 3.35 7.11 4.01
C TYR A 41 1.99 6.41 3.87
N ALA A 42 1.99 5.08 3.97
CA ALA A 42 0.76 4.29 3.90
C ALA A 42 -0.14 4.51 5.13
N VAL A 43 0.45 4.65 6.32
CA VAL A 43 -0.29 4.94 7.57
C VAL A 43 -0.87 6.35 7.55
N GLU A 44 -0.07 7.35 7.16
CA GLU A 44 -0.51 8.74 7.03
C GLU A 44 -1.65 8.88 5.99
N GLU A 45 -1.61 8.10 4.89
CA GLU A 45 -2.72 8.06 3.94
C GLU A 45 -4.00 7.52 4.58
N ALA A 46 -3.94 6.43 5.36
CA ALA A 46 -5.10 5.90 6.06
C ALA A 46 -5.67 6.91 7.08
N GLU A 47 -4.80 7.53 7.86
CA GLU A 47 -5.14 8.54 8.87
C GLU A 47 -5.81 9.76 8.25
N LYS A 48 -5.30 10.26 7.12
CA LYS A 48 -5.86 11.40 6.35
C LYS A 48 -7.35 11.23 6.06
N TYR A 49 -7.84 9.99 5.93
CA TYR A 49 -9.26 9.67 5.68
C TYR A 49 -10.00 9.16 6.92
N GLY A 50 -9.45 9.41 8.12
CA GLY A 50 -10.11 9.14 9.40
C GLY A 50 -10.08 7.69 9.85
N ILE A 51 -9.24 6.84 9.24
CA ILE A 51 -8.98 5.48 9.69
C ILE A 51 -8.02 5.57 10.89
N LYS A 52 -8.37 4.97 12.02
CA LYS A 52 -7.59 5.05 13.26
C LYS A 52 -7.07 3.72 13.78
N GLU A 53 -7.61 2.61 13.29
CA GLU A 53 -7.21 1.26 13.71
C GLU A 53 -6.32 0.64 12.62
N MET A 54 -5.01 0.55 12.90
CA MET A 54 -3.98 0.07 11.98
C MET A 54 -3.61 -1.38 12.33
N ILE A 55 -3.83 -2.31 11.41
CA ILE A 55 -3.60 -3.73 11.59
C ILE A 55 -2.39 -4.13 10.73
N MET A 56 -1.23 -4.27 11.35
CA MET A 56 0.03 -4.61 10.71
C MET A 56 0.21 -6.14 10.65
N ILE A 57 0.25 -6.71 9.46
CA ILE A 57 0.55 -8.15 9.30
C ILE A 57 2.03 -8.31 9.06
N THR A 58 2.76 -8.67 10.11
CA THR A 58 4.22 -8.77 10.13
C THR A 58 4.71 -10.22 10.00
N GLY A 59 5.98 -10.38 9.66
CA GLY A 59 6.68 -11.67 9.62
C GLY A 59 7.82 -11.74 10.63
N LYS A 60 8.63 -12.80 10.53
CA LYS A 60 9.90 -12.89 11.29
C LYS A 60 10.83 -11.73 10.90
N ALA A 61 11.55 -11.18 11.87
CA ALA A 61 12.51 -10.06 11.70
C ALA A 61 11.87 -8.72 11.22
N LYS A 62 10.62 -8.46 11.59
CA LYS A 62 9.92 -7.21 11.26
C LYS A 62 9.72 -6.27 12.47
N ARG A 63 10.46 -6.51 13.58
CA ARG A 63 10.32 -5.75 14.83
C ARG A 63 10.53 -4.24 14.64
N ALA A 64 11.40 -3.83 13.73
CA ALA A 64 11.61 -2.41 13.44
C ALA A 64 10.34 -1.66 13.00
N ILE A 65 9.32 -2.36 12.46
CA ILE A 65 8.01 -1.75 12.16
C ILE A 65 7.23 -1.50 13.45
N GLU A 66 7.30 -2.44 14.40
CA GLU A 66 6.65 -2.33 15.71
C GLU A 66 7.29 -1.18 16.50
N ASP A 67 8.62 -1.18 16.61
CA ASP A 67 9.41 -0.16 17.30
C ASP A 67 9.21 1.26 16.70
N HIS A 68 8.96 1.36 15.38
CA HIS A 68 8.75 2.66 14.71
C HIS A 68 7.43 3.35 15.10
N PHE A 69 6.39 2.58 15.34
CA PHE A 69 5.06 3.10 15.70
C PHE A 69 4.79 3.08 17.21
N ASP A 70 5.74 2.59 17.99
CA ASP A 70 5.67 2.63 19.45
C ASP A 70 6.24 3.94 20.00
N SER A 71 5.99 4.25 21.27
CA SER A 71 6.58 5.41 21.93
C SER A 71 8.09 5.25 22.10
N ALA A 72 8.85 6.32 21.82
CA ALA A 72 10.29 6.38 22.02
C ALA A 72 10.62 7.29 23.21
N TRP A 73 10.18 6.93 24.42
CA TRP A 73 10.19 7.79 25.61
C TRP A 73 11.54 8.48 25.87
N GLU A 74 12.65 7.77 25.78
CA GLU A 74 13.99 8.35 26.02
C GLU A 74 14.33 9.42 24.96
N LEU A 75 13.99 9.18 23.68
CA LEU A 75 14.18 10.14 22.60
C LEU A 75 13.27 11.37 22.78
N GLU A 76 12.02 11.14 23.11
CA GLU A 76 11.02 12.20 23.31
C GLU A 76 11.42 13.14 24.46
N GLU A 77 11.84 12.59 25.61
CA GLU A 77 12.34 13.39 26.74
C GLU A 77 13.65 14.14 26.40
N ASN A 78 14.53 13.55 25.59
CA ASN A 78 15.74 14.23 25.11
C ASN A 78 15.41 15.41 24.18
N LEU A 79 14.45 15.22 23.26
CA LEU A 79 14.01 16.30 22.36
C LEU A 79 13.34 17.43 23.14
N LYS A 80 12.49 17.10 24.10
CA LYS A 80 11.82 18.05 25.00
C LYS A 80 12.80 18.85 25.83
N SER A 81 13.78 18.18 26.46
CA SER A 81 14.81 18.86 27.28
C SER A 81 15.70 19.80 26.46
N LYS A 82 15.88 19.52 25.17
CA LYS A 82 16.65 20.37 24.23
C LYS A 82 15.80 21.42 23.51
N GLY A 83 14.51 21.55 23.83
CA GLY A 83 13.59 22.49 23.16
C GLY A 83 13.35 22.22 21.68
N LYS A 84 13.54 20.98 21.21
CA LYS A 84 13.36 20.58 19.81
C LYS A 84 11.90 20.19 19.52
N GLN A 85 10.97 21.12 19.79
CA GLN A 85 9.52 20.86 19.73
C GLN A 85 9.05 20.36 18.37
N ALA A 86 9.52 20.93 17.27
CA ALA A 86 9.10 20.50 15.93
C ALA A 86 9.42 19.03 15.63
N LEU A 87 10.58 18.52 16.07
CA LEU A 87 10.92 17.10 15.92
C LEU A 87 10.10 16.22 16.87
N LEU A 88 9.80 16.72 18.07
CA LEU A 88 8.93 16.01 19.02
C LEU A 88 7.52 15.85 18.44
N ASP A 89 6.95 16.92 17.92
CA ASP A 89 5.62 16.90 17.29
C ASP A 89 5.58 15.95 16.08
N GLU A 90 6.67 15.90 15.30
CA GLU A 90 6.79 15.02 14.15
C GLU A 90 6.77 13.53 14.56
N ILE A 91 7.60 13.12 15.54
CA ILE A 91 7.64 11.71 15.99
C ILE A 91 6.37 11.30 16.73
N GLN A 92 5.67 12.24 17.37
CA GLN A 92 4.40 11.99 18.07
C GLN A 92 3.17 12.12 17.17
N SER A 93 3.31 12.51 15.92
CA SER A 93 2.20 12.81 15.01
C SER A 93 1.20 11.67 14.86
N LEU A 94 1.67 10.41 14.93
CA LEU A 94 0.86 9.19 14.78
C LEU A 94 0.51 8.51 16.12
N ALA A 95 0.93 9.07 17.27
CA ALA A 95 0.74 8.46 18.60
C ALA A 95 -0.74 8.28 19.00
N HIS A 96 -1.66 9.01 18.36
CA HIS A 96 -3.10 8.91 18.60
C HIS A 96 -3.77 7.72 17.87
N LEU A 97 -3.05 7.02 16.99
CA LEU A 97 -3.51 5.86 16.25
C LEU A 97 -3.40 4.58 17.08
N GLN A 98 -4.28 3.62 16.81
CA GLN A 98 -4.27 2.32 17.47
C GLN A 98 -3.63 1.28 16.55
N PHE A 99 -2.55 0.66 17.01
CA PHE A 99 -1.83 -0.36 16.25
C PHE A 99 -2.07 -1.75 16.82
N ALA A 100 -2.31 -2.73 15.94
CA ALA A 100 -2.31 -4.14 16.25
C ALA A 100 -1.30 -4.85 15.33
N PHE A 101 -0.39 -5.61 15.93
CA PHE A 101 0.64 -6.36 15.19
C PHE A 101 0.32 -7.85 15.21
N ILE A 102 0.15 -8.43 14.03
CA ILE A 102 -0.24 -9.83 13.86
C ILE A 102 0.81 -10.53 13.02
N ARG A 103 1.29 -11.67 13.47
CA ARG A 103 2.32 -12.41 12.75
C ARG A 103 1.73 -13.38 11.74
N GLN A 104 2.08 -13.19 10.46
CA GLN A 104 1.96 -14.21 9.45
C GLN A 104 3.08 -15.26 9.66
N ARG A 105 2.72 -16.46 10.12
CA ARG A 105 3.70 -17.49 10.52
C ARG A 105 4.46 -18.09 9.34
N ALA A 106 3.83 -18.18 8.18
CA ALA A 106 4.40 -18.69 6.94
C ALA A 106 4.11 -17.72 5.78
N PRO A 107 5.04 -17.51 4.82
CA PRO A 107 4.88 -16.56 3.72
C PRO A 107 4.00 -17.17 2.61
N LEU A 108 2.72 -17.36 2.90
CA LEU A 108 1.73 -17.99 2.01
C LEU A 108 1.01 -16.98 1.10
N GLY A 109 1.60 -15.83 0.84
CA GLY A 109 1.10 -14.83 -0.10
C GLY A 109 0.22 -13.73 0.53
N LEU A 110 -0.21 -12.78 -0.33
CA LEU A 110 -0.97 -11.60 0.06
C LEU A 110 -2.36 -11.96 0.62
N GLY A 111 -3.07 -12.88 -0.02
CA GLY A 111 -4.39 -13.32 0.45
C GLY A 111 -4.33 -13.90 1.86
N HIS A 112 -3.32 -14.73 2.14
CA HIS A 112 -3.11 -15.28 3.48
C HIS A 112 -2.74 -14.18 4.51
N ALA A 113 -1.93 -13.20 4.14
CA ALA A 113 -1.63 -12.07 5.03
C ALA A 113 -2.92 -11.35 5.44
N ILE A 114 -3.80 -11.05 4.47
CA ILE A 114 -5.10 -10.43 4.74
C ILE A 114 -5.97 -11.36 5.59
N LEU A 115 -5.98 -12.67 5.34
CA LEU A 115 -6.74 -13.63 6.14
C LEU A 115 -6.33 -13.63 7.61
N CYS A 116 -5.03 -13.41 7.92
CA CYS A 116 -4.56 -13.27 9.30
C CYS A 116 -5.21 -12.11 10.06
N SER A 117 -5.74 -11.09 9.37
CA SER A 117 -6.42 -9.97 10.00
C SER A 117 -7.87 -10.25 10.42
N LYS A 118 -8.47 -11.36 9.95
CA LYS A 118 -9.89 -11.70 10.16
C LYS A 118 -10.37 -11.54 11.62
N PRO A 119 -9.66 -12.04 12.66
CA PRO A 119 -10.10 -11.92 14.05
C PRO A 119 -10.20 -10.48 14.57
N PHE A 120 -9.45 -9.55 13.96
CA PHE A 120 -9.37 -8.13 14.34
C PHE A 120 -10.28 -7.25 13.49
N VAL A 121 -10.44 -7.58 12.21
CA VAL A 121 -11.38 -6.91 11.31
C VAL A 121 -12.82 -7.28 11.67
N LYS A 122 -13.07 -8.54 12.02
CA LYS A 122 -14.42 -9.06 12.31
C LYS A 122 -15.37 -8.87 11.10
N ASP A 123 -16.59 -8.41 11.36
CA ASP A 123 -17.63 -8.19 10.36
C ASP A 123 -17.69 -6.72 9.89
N GLU A 124 -16.54 -6.03 9.86
CA GLU A 124 -16.46 -4.64 9.45
C GLU A 124 -15.77 -4.48 8.09
N PRO A 125 -16.13 -3.46 7.30
CA PRO A 125 -15.36 -3.10 6.11
C PRO A 125 -14.00 -2.55 6.52
N PHE A 126 -13.00 -2.74 5.66
CA PHE A 126 -11.64 -2.33 5.95
C PHE A 126 -10.88 -1.93 4.68
N ALA A 127 -9.89 -1.09 4.84
CA ALA A 127 -8.92 -0.82 3.80
C ALA A 127 -7.78 -1.84 3.83
N VAL A 128 -7.18 -2.15 2.68
CA VAL A 128 -5.88 -2.83 2.59
C VAL A 128 -4.94 -1.91 1.84
N ILE A 129 -3.78 -1.66 2.41
CA ILE A 129 -2.80 -0.71 1.89
C ILE A 129 -1.43 -1.40 1.81
N LEU A 130 -0.92 -1.56 0.59
CA LEU A 130 0.43 -2.07 0.38
C LEU A 130 1.44 -0.93 0.54
N SER A 131 2.39 -1.09 1.45
CA SER A 131 3.33 -0.03 1.85
C SER A 131 4.39 0.30 0.79
N ASP A 132 4.67 -0.63 -0.12
CA ASP A 132 5.59 -0.41 -1.24
C ASP A 132 4.94 0.21 -2.48
N ASP A 133 3.65 0.48 -2.41
CA ASP A 133 2.86 1.14 -3.45
C ASP A 133 2.48 2.54 -2.95
N ILE A 134 3.31 3.54 -3.19
CA ILE A 134 3.15 4.88 -2.61
C ILE A 134 2.30 5.74 -3.54
N ILE A 135 1.22 6.26 -2.99
CA ILE A 135 0.39 7.28 -3.66
C ILE A 135 0.92 8.66 -3.27
N ASP A 136 1.01 9.55 -4.25
CA ASP A 136 1.43 10.92 -3.99
C ASP A 136 0.54 11.55 -2.89
N PRO A 137 1.11 12.15 -1.83
CA PRO A 137 0.32 12.73 -0.72
C PRO A 137 -0.70 13.79 -1.14
N ASP A 138 -0.49 14.42 -2.29
CA ASP A 138 -1.42 15.43 -2.85
C ASP A 138 -2.62 14.79 -3.54
N ASP A 139 -2.58 13.50 -3.85
CA ASP A 139 -3.64 12.76 -4.52
C ASP A 139 -4.70 12.23 -3.54
N ASN A 140 -5.89 11.89 -4.07
CA ASN A 140 -7.06 11.48 -3.29
C ASN A 140 -7.60 10.11 -3.75
N LEU A 141 -6.71 9.10 -3.85
CA LEU A 141 -7.12 7.76 -4.27
C LEU A 141 -8.03 7.09 -3.24
N LEU A 142 -7.52 6.90 -2.02
CA LEU A 142 -8.24 6.17 -0.97
C LEU A 142 -9.55 6.88 -0.60
N GLY A 143 -9.56 8.22 -0.55
CA GLY A 143 -10.77 9.00 -0.30
C GLY A 143 -11.87 8.76 -1.32
N LYS A 144 -11.54 8.71 -2.62
CA LYS A 144 -12.51 8.39 -3.68
C LYS A 144 -13.06 6.97 -3.58
N MET A 145 -12.23 6.02 -3.17
CA MET A 145 -12.66 4.64 -2.94
C MET A 145 -13.61 4.54 -1.74
N ILE A 146 -13.33 5.27 -0.66
CA ILE A 146 -14.19 5.33 0.54
C ILE A 146 -15.52 6.01 0.22
N GLU A 147 -15.52 7.15 -0.49
CA GLU A 147 -16.74 7.82 -0.95
C GLU A 147 -17.63 6.88 -1.77
N PHE A 148 -17.02 6.09 -2.66
CA PHE A 148 -17.76 5.12 -3.47
C PHE A 148 -18.29 3.96 -2.63
N TYR A 149 -17.46 3.44 -1.71
CA TYR A 149 -17.88 2.40 -0.76
C TYR A 149 -19.07 2.87 0.09
N ASP A 150 -19.03 4.08 0.64
CA ASP A 150 -20.12 4.61 1.47
C ASP A 150 -21.47 4.63 0.75
N LYS A 151 -21.47 4.89 -0.56
CA LYS A 151 -22.68 4.89 -1.40
C LYS A 151 -23.16 3.49 -1.77
N HIS A 152 -22.24 2.57 -2.06
CA HIS A 152 -22.56 1.28 -2.67
C HIS A 152 -22.42 0.09 -1.73
N GLN A 153 -21.74 0.24 -0.58
CA GLN A 153 -21.47 -0.80 0.42
C GLN A 153 -20.90 -2.09 -0.20
N ALA A 154 -20.02 -1.95 -1.18
CA ALA A 154 -19.40 -3.04 -1.93
C ALA A 154 -17.89 -2.83 -2.04
N SER A 155 -17.13 -3.91 -2.21
CA SER A 155 -15.68 -3.87 -2.35
C SER A 155 -15.25 -3.02 -3.56
N VAL A 156 -14.22 -2.19 -3.36
CA VAL A 156 -13.64 -1.30 -4.37
C VAL A 156 -12.14 -1.54 -4.45
N LEU A 157 -11.61 -1.75 -5.65
CA LEU A 157 -10.20 -1.95 -5.94
C LEU A 157 -9.62 -0.71 -6.61
N ALA A 158 -8.42 -0.30 -6.25
CA ALA A 158 -7.70 0.69 -7.01
C ALA A 158 -7.15 0.09 -8.30
N LEU A 159 -7.31 0.81 -9.39
CA LEU A 159 -6.92 0.38 -10.73
C LEU A 159 -5.98 1.41 -11.38
N GLU A 160 -5.10 0.94 -12.23
CA GLU A 160 -4.22 1.77 -13.06
C GLU A 160 -4.06 1.17 -14.46
N ARG A 161 -3.89 2.00 -15.49
CA ARG A 161 -3.53 1.53 -16.82
C ARG A 161 -2.03 1.30 -16.88
N VAL A 162 -1.61 0.08 -17.18
CA VAL A 162 -0.21 -0.29 -17.32
C VAL A 162 0.14 -0.59 -18.78
N PRO A 163 1.40 -0.46 -19.18
CA PRO A 163 1.86 -0.95 -20.48
C PRO A 163 1.56 -2.45 -20.65
N ALA A 164 1.17 -2.86 -21.86
CA ALA A 164 0.84 -4.27 -22.14
C ALA A 164 1.98 -5.24 -21.78
N ALA A 165 3.24 -4.79 -21.89
CA ALA A 165 4.41 -5.58 -21.49
C ALA A 165 4.51 -5.84 -19.98
N GLU A 166 3.81 -5.07 -19.14
CA GLU A 166 3.89 -5.14 -17.68
C GLU A 166 2.71 -5.87 -17.01
N VAL A 167 1.69 -6.29 -17.77
CA VAL A 167 0.50 -6.96 -17.21
C VAL A 167 0.85 -8.20 -16.39
N HIS A 168 1.94 -8.89 -16.72
CA HIS A 168 2.41 -10.09 -16.01
C HIS A 168 2.86 -9.81 -14.55
N ARG A 169 2.95 -8.55 -14.14
CA ARG A 169 3.31 -8.15 -12.77
C ARG A 169 2.10 -8.02 -11.84
N TYR A 170 0.89 -7.88 -12.37
CA TYR A 170 -0.31 -7.46 -11.65
C TYR A 170 -1.49 -8.41 -11.82
N GLY A 171 -2.45 -8.32 -10.93
CA GLY A 171 -3.80 -8.78 -11.20
C GLY A 171 -4.46 -7.88 -12.24
N ILE A 172 -4.98 -8.44 -13.33
CA ILE A 172 -5.60 -7.68 -14.43
C ILE A 172 -7.10 -7.93 -14.43
N ILE A 173 -7.87 -6.84 -14.52
CA ILE A 173 -9.33 -6.92 -14.50
C ILE A 173 -9.92 -6.96 -15.92
N LYS A 174 -11.14 -7.56 -16.00
CA LYS A 174 -12.12 -7.28 -17.05
C LYS A 174 -13.31 -6.59 -16.41
N GLY A 175 -13.77 -5.49 -17.00
CA GLY A 175 -14.88 -4.72 -16.42
C GLY A 175 -15.46 -3.73 -17.41
N LYS A 176 -16.60 -3.14 -17.03
CA LYS A 176 -17.27 -2.08 -17.78
C LYS A 176 -17.27 -0.81 -16.95
N GLU A 177 -16.89 0.30 -17.54
CA GLU A 177 -17.02 1.62 -16.90
C GLU A 177 -18.50 1.95 -16.72
N ILE A 178 -18.86 2.35 -15.50
CA ILE A 178 -20.25 2.67 -15.10
C ILE A 178 -20.44 4.15 -14.80
N SER A 179 -19.35 4.84 -14.44
CA SER A 179 -19.27 6.29 -14.30
C SER A 179 -17.82 6.70 -14.43
N LYS A 180 -17.52 7.99 -14.49
CA LYS A 180 -16.15 8.50 -14.68
C LYS A 180 -15.16 7.79 -13.75
N ASN A 181 -14.24 7.02 -14.34
CA ASN A 181 -13.18 6.26 -13.67
C ASN A 181 -13.66 5.12 -12.74
N PHE A 182 -14.97 4.82 -12.66
CA PHE A 182 -15.48 3.70 -11.89
C PHE A 182 -15.93 2.55 -12.81
N PHE A 183 -15.43 1.37 -12.51
CA PHE A 183 -15.68 0.14 -13.26
C PHE A 183 -16.47 -0.85 -12.43
N ARG A 184 -17.44 -1.50 -13.04
CA ARG A 184 -17.99 -2.76 -12.53
C ARG A 184 -17.11 -3.89 -13.04
N ILE A 185 -16.40 -4.56 -12.15
CA ILE A 185 -15.52 -5.67 -12.51
C ILE A 185 -16.37 -6.89 -12.82
N THR A 186 -16.02 -7.61 -13.89
CA THR A 186 -16.74 -8.83 -14.33
C THR A 186 -15.85 -10.07 -14.27
N ASP A 187 -14.53 -9.90 -14.36
CA ASP A 187 -13.54 -10.96 -14.20
C ASP A 187 -12.17 -10.36 -13.81
N MET A 188 -11.29 -11.21 -13.29
CA MET A 188 -9.89 -10.84 -13.00
C MET A 188 -8.98 -12.05 -13.11
N VAL A 189 -7.72 -11.82 -13.48
CA VAL A 189 -6.68 -12.84 -13.66
C VAL A 189 -5.39 -12.36 -13.01
N GLU A 190 -4.79 -13.19 -12.15
CA GLU A 190 -3.52 -12.90 -11.49
C GLU A 190 -2.36 -13.14 -12.45
N LYS A 191 -1.56 -12.09 -12.69
CA LYS A 191 -0.31 -12.12 -13.47
C LYS A 191 -0.42 -12.91 -14.78
N PRO A 192 -1.36 -12.53 -15.68
CA PRO A 192 -1.52 -13.20 -16.95
C PRO A 192 -0.34 -12.93 -17.89
N ASP A 193 -0.16 -13.79 -18.85
CA ASP A 193 0.70 -13.47 -19.99
C ASP A 193 0.07 -12.36 -20.84
N ALA A 194 0.87 -11.57 -21.53
CA ALA A 194 0.37 -10.43 -22.31
C ALA A 194 -0.67 -10.83 -23.36
N SER A 195 -0.54 -12.04 -23.95
CA SER A 195 -1.47 -12.59 -24.95
C SER A 195 -2.82 -13.05 -24.37
N SER A 196 -2.87 -13.34 -23.06
CA SER A 196 -4.08 -13.83 -22.36
C SER A 196 -4.71 -12.81 -21.42
N ALA A 197 -4.07 -11.64 -21.27
CA ALA A 197 -4.57 -10.58 -20.40
C ALA A 197 -5.92 -10.04 -20.91
N PRO A 198 -6.96 -9.97 -20.05
CA PRO A 198 -8.29 -9.53 -20.48
C PRO A 198 -8.35 -8.02 -20.80
N SER A 199 -7.37 -7.26 -20.33
CA SER A 199 -7.19 -5.83 -20.57
C SER A 199 -5.77 -5.39 -20.16
N ASN A 200 -5.51 -4.08 -20.15
CA ASN A 200 -4.31 -3.48 -19.54
C ASN A 200 -4.64 -2.70 -18.26
N ILE A 201 -5.76 -3.00 -17.60
CA ILE A 201 -6.16 -2.34 -16.36
C ILE A 201 -5.74 -3.24 -15.18
N ALA A 202 -4.73 -2.79 -14.46
CA ALA A 202 -4.10 -3.49 -13.36
C ALA A 202 -4.73 -3.11 -12.03
N ILE A 203 -4.78 -4.06 -11.10
CA ILE A 203 -5.10 -3.82 -9.69
C ILE A 203 -3.82 -3.34 -9.02
N ILE A 204 -3.89 -2.22 -8.31
CA ILE A 204 -2.79 -1.64 -7.56
C ILE A 204 -3.02 -1.73 -6.05
N GLY A 205 -2.05 -1.36 -5.24
CA GLY A 205 -1.92 -1.67 -3.81
C GLY A 205 -2.92 -1.00 -2.86
N ARG A 206 -4.12 -0.64 -3.33
CA ARG A 206 -5.20 -0.09 -2.48
C ARG A 206 -6.50 -0.84 -2.71
N TYR A 207 -7.10 -1.28 -1.58
CA TYR A 207 -8.37 -2.00 -1.60
C TYR A 207 -9.26 -1.48 -0.48
N VAL A 208 -10.54 -1.35 -0.75
CA VAL A 208 -11.61 -1.23 0.25
C VAL A 208 -12.41 -2.50 0.14
N LEU A 209 -12.41 -3.31 1.19
CA LEU A 209 -13.01 -4.65 1.16
C LEU A 209 -14.15 -4.80 2.15
N THR A 210 -15.16 -5.54 1.75
CA THR A 210 -16.18 -6.03 2.67
C THR A 210 -15.70 -7.32 3.35
N PRO A 211 -16.15 -7.64 4.58
CA PRO A 211 -15.70 -8.84 5.31
C PRO A 211 -16.04 -10.16 4.60
N ASP A 212 -16.94 -10.14 3.64
CA ASP A 212 -17.25 -11.31 2.81
C ASP A 212 -16.03 -11.93 2.11
N VAL A 213 -14.99 -11.13 1.87
CA VAL A 213 -13.74 -11.61 1.25
C VAL A 213 -13.09 -12.73 2.07
N PHE A 214 -13.25 -12.73 3.39
CA PHE A 214 -12.64 -13.73 4.25
C PHE A 214 -13.14 -15.15 3.97
N HIS A 215 -14.44 -15.32 3.66
CA HIS A 215 -14.99 -16.61 3.26
C HIS A 215 -14.28 -17.18 2.03
N PHE A 216 -14.00 -16.33 1.05
CA PHE A 216 -13.31 -16.76 -0.17
C PHE A 216 -11.79 -16.98 0.08
N LEU A 217 -11.16 -16.16 0.92
CA LEU A 217 -9.77 -16.38 1.31
C LEU A 217 -9.56 -17.71 2.05
N GLU A 218 -10.51 -18.14 2.87
CA GLU A 218 -10.47 -19.44 3.59
C GLU A 218 -10.60 -20.63 2.66
N THR A 219 -11.29 -20.47 1.53
CA THR A 219 -11.58 -21.56 0.57
C THR A 219 -10.70 -21.51 -0.68
N THR A 220 -9.90 -20.46 -0.85
CA THR A 220 -8.98 -20.32 -1.99
C THR A 220 -7.81 -21.30 -1.83
N THR A 221 -7.62 -22.14 -2.84
CA THR A 221 -6.45 -23.03 -2.92
C THR A 221 -5.21 -22.25 -3.34
N PRO A 222 -4.01 -22.65 -2.89
CA PRO A 222 -2.77 -22.02 -3.33
C PRO A 222 -2.64 -22.03 -4.85
N GLY A 223 -2.40 -20.86 -5.42
CA GLY A 223 -2.23 -20.65 -6.85
C GLY A 223 -0.76 -20.58 -7.28
N LYS A 224 -0.43 -19.66 -8.19
CA LYS A 224 0.93 -19.45 -8.69
C LYS A 224 1.93 -19.23 -7.55
N GLY A 225 3.00 -20.01 -7.52
CA GLY A 225 4.04 -19.93 -6.47
C GLY A 225 3.65 -20.58 -5.13
N GLY A 226 2.55 -21.32 -5.04
CA GLY A 226 2.06 -21.90 -3.79
C GLY A 226 1.44 -20.88 -2.82
N GLU A 227 1.10 -19.70 -3.32
CA GLU A 227 0.55 -18.58 -2.53
C GLU A 227 -0.98 -18.51 -2.63
N ILE A 228 -1.63 -18.10 -1.55
CA ILE A 228 -3.05 -17.71 -1.55
C ILE A 228 -3.13 -16.31 -2.14
N GLN A 229 -3.59 -16.24 -3.40
CA GLN A 229 -3.68 -14.99 -4.13
C GLN A 229 -4.98 -14.25 -3.76
N LEU A 230 -4.86 -12.94 -3.45
CA LEU A 230 -6.03 -12.09 -3.20
C LEU A 230 -6.95 -12.02 -4.43
N THR A 231 -6.36 -11.94 -5.63
CA THR A 231 -7.09 -11.87 -6.90
C THR A 231 -8.02 -13.08 -7.09
N ASP A 232 -7.58 -14.28 -6.71
CA ASP A 232 -8.39 -15.50 -6.82
C ASP A 232 -9.58 -15.48 -5.83
N ALA A 233 -9.36 -15.03 -4.61
CA ALA A 233 -10.43 -14.87 -3.63
C ALA A 233 -11.45 -13.79 -4.07
N LEU A 234 -10.98 -12.67 -4.61
CA LEU A 234 -11.84 -11.62 -5.17
C LEU A 234 -12.62 -12.10 -6.39
N LYS A 235 -12.02 -12.94 -7.23
CA LYS A 235 -12.73 -13.62 -8.34
C LYS A 235 -13.83 -14.55 -7.82
N GLY A 236 -13.61 -15.22 -6.70
CA GLY A 236 -14.64 -15.97 -5.99
C GLY A 236 -15.78 -15.07 -5.49
N LEU A 237 -15.43 -13.94 -4.87
CA LEU A 237 -16.39 -12.94 -4.37
C LEU A 237 -17.27 -12.38 -5.49
N LEU A 238 -16.74 -12.12 -6.69
CA LEU A 238 -17.48 -11.63 -7.86
C LEU A 238 -18.69 -12.49 -8.22
N ARG A 239 -18.65 -13.80 -7.92
CA ARG A 239 -19.77 -14.72 -8.22
C ARG A 239 -20.97 -14.51 -7.28
N LYS A 240 -20.79 -13.81 -6.17
CA LYS A 240 -21.80 -13.62 -5.13
C LYS A 240 -22.17 -12.16 -4.89
N LYS A 241 -21.21 -11.26 -5.01
CA LYS A 241 -21.38 -9.82 -4.72
C LYS A 241 -20.67 -8.98 -5.77
N PRO A 242 -21.17 -7.76 -6.06
CA PRO A 242 -20.48 -6.84 -6.96
C PRO A 242 -19.14 -6.41 -6.35
N VAL A 243 -18.13 -6.31 -7.21
CA VAL A 243 -16.84 -5.70 -6.92
C VAL A 243 -16.61 -4.60 -7.94
N TYR A 244 -16.19 -3.46 -7.48
CA TYR A 244 -15.93 -2.29 -8.30
C TYR A 244 -14.45 -1.96 -8.34
N GLY A 245 -14.06 -1.13 -9.30
CA GLY A 245 -12.73 -0.59 -9.40
C GLY A 245 -12.77 0.89 -9.64
N TYR A 246 -11.81 1.62 -9.06
CA TYR A 246 -11.58 3.02 -9.34
C TYR A 246 -10.28 3.17 -10.13
N LEU A 247 -10.38 3.64 -11.38
CA LEU A 247 -9.23 3.91 -12.25
C LEU A 247 -8.57 5.21 -11.79
N PHE A 248 -7.38 5.08 -11.21
CA PHE A 248 -6.60 6.18 -10.71
C PHE A 248 -5.78 6.84 -11.81
N GLU A 249 -5.81 8.16 -11.87
CA GLU A 249 -5.10 8.97 -12.87
C GLU A 249 -4.05 9.90 -12.22
N GLY A 250 -3.81 9.77 -10.91
CA GLY A 250 -2.80 10.52 -10.17
C GLY A 250 -1.42 9.88 -10.22
N LYS A 251 -0.54 10.32 -9.34
CA LYS A 251 0.85 9.83 -9.26
C LYS A 251 0.97 8.69 -8.27
N ARG A 252 1.43 7.56 -8.77
CA ARG A 252 1.78 6.37 -8.00
C ARG A 252 3.26 6.02 -8.22
N TYR A 253 3.92 5.61 -7.16
CA TYR A 253 5.30 5.15 -7.18
C TYR A 253 5.34 3.71 -6.68
N ASP A 254 5.61 2.74 -7.59
CA ASP A 254 5.86 1.34 -7.24
C ASP A 254 7.27 1.21 -6.66
N ALA A 255 7.40 1.43 -5.36
CA ALA A 255 8.66 1.32 -4.63
C ALA A 255 9.00 -0.13 -4.25
N GLY A 256 8.34 -1.12 -4.85
CA GLY A 256 8.60 -2.55 -4.63
C GLY A 256 9.88 -3.08 -5.31
N ASP A 257 10.54 -2.29 -6.14
CA ASP A 257 11.85 -2.59 -6.74
C ASP A 257 12.80 -1.38 -6.67
N LYS A 258 14.08 -1.61 -7.00
CA LYS A 258 15.15 -0.59 -6.84
C LYS A 258 14.90 0.67 -7.66
N LEU A 259 14.45 0.52 -8.91
CA LEU A 259 14.22 1.67 -9.78
C LEU A 259 13.00 2.49 -9.33
N GLY A 260 11.90 1.81 -9.00
CA GLY A 260 10.71 2.45 -8.48
C GLY A 260 10.96 3.17 -7.17
N TYR A 261 11.72 2.55 -6.26
CA TYR A 261 12.17 3.17 -5.01
C TYR A 261 12.99 4.45 -5.24
N LEU A 262 13.95 4.43 -6.17
CA LEU A 262 14.74 5.62 -6.52
C LEU A 262 13.87 6.72 -7.12
N LYS A 263 12.93 6.37 -8.02
CA LYS A 263 11.98 7.34 -8.58
C LYS A 263 11.12 7.97 -7.48
N ALA A 264 10.56 7.18 -6.57
CA ALA A 264 9.81 7.68 -5.42
C ALA A 264 10.64 8.63 -4.56
N THR A 265 11.89 8.25 -4.27
CA THR A 265 12.81 9.06 -3.47
C THR A 265 13.11 10.41 -4.13
N VAL A 266 13.38 10.44 -5.44
CA VAL A 266 13.65 11.69 -6.17
C VAL A 266 12.41 12.59 -6.19
N GLU A 267 11.25 12.05 -6.55
CA GLU A 267 10.01 12.83 -6.66
C GLU A 267 9.59 13.42 -5.31
N LEU A 268 9.64 12.62 -4.24
CA LEU A 268 9.27 13.10 -2.90
C LEU A 268 10.33 14.04 -2.31
N ALA A 269 11.62 13.85 -2.61
CA ALA A 269 12.66 14.81 -2.22
C ALA A 269 12.47 16.17 -2.90
N LEU A 270 11.99 16.21 -4.14
CA LEU A 270 11.66 17.45 -4.85
C LEU A 270 10.44 18.20 -4.26
N LYS A 271 9.63 17.52 -3.45
CA LYS A 271 8.49 18.10 -2.71
C LYS A 271 8.85 18.42 -1.25
N HIS A 272 9.86 17.75 -0.69
CA HIS A 272 10.21 17.83 0.72
C HIS A 272 10.66 19.24 1.16
N PRO A 273 10.04 19.87 2.18
CA PRO A 273 10.30 21.26 2.54
C PRO A 273 11.76 21.56 2.85
N GLY A 274 12.45 20.65 3.54
CA GLY A 274 13.82 20.82 4.01
C GLY A 274 14.89 20.70 2.94
N VAL A 275 14.64 19.96 1.83
CA VAL A 275 15.69 19.63 0.85
C VAL A 275 15.36 20.03 -0.59
N LYS A 276 14.10 20.31 -0.94
CA LYS A 276 13.62 20.49 -2.33
C LYS A 276 14.45 21.48 -3.16
N ARG A 277 14.89 22.59 -2.58
CA ARG A 277 15.64 23.64 -3.31
C ARG A 277 17.07 23.20 -3.64
N SER A 278 17.80 22.71 -2.63
CA SER A 278 19.19 22.26 -2.76
C SER A 278 19.27 21.00 -3.63
N PHE A 279 18.33 20.06 -3.46
CA PHE A 279 18.27 18.85 -4.24
C PHE A 279 17.96 19.11 -5.71
N ARG A 280 17.01 20.01 -6.03
CA ARG A 280 16.75 20.43 -7.42
C ARG A 280 18.01 21.03 -8.08
N LYS A 281 18.74 21.90 -7.36
CA LYS A 281 20.01 22.49 -7.87
C LYS A 281 21.04 21.40 -8.15
N TYR A 282 21.18 20.44 -7.25
CA TYR A 282 22.07 19.30 -7.42
C TYR A 282 21.70 18.44 -8.64
N LEU A 283 20.43 18.10 -8.83
CA LEU A 283 19.99 17.32 -9.99
C LEU A 283 20.27 18.05 -11.33
N LEU A 284 20.03 19.36 -11.37
CA LEU A 284 20.31 20.14 -12.58
C LEU A 284 21.80 20.14 -12.90
N SER A 285 22.71 20.25 -11.90
CA SER A 285 24.16 20.15 -12.16
C SER A 285 24.55 18.80 -12.72
N LYS A 286 23.97 17.69 -12.21
CA LYS A 286 24.27 16.33 -12.71
C LYS A 286 23.79 16.09 -14.14
N ILE A 287 22.64 16.64 -14.53
CA ILE A 287 22.13 16.55 -15.89
C ILE A 287 23.06 17.31 -16.88
N SER A 288 23.64 18.43 -16.44
CA SER A 288 24.63 19.17 -17.25
C SER A 288 25.90 18.35 -17.45
N ASP A 289 26.45 17.77 -16.38
CA ASP A 289 27.64 16.91 -16.42
C ASP A 289 27.43 15.73 -17.42
N CYS A 290 26.29 15.03 -17.37
CA CYS A 290 25.98 13.91 -18.27
C CYS A 290 25.81 14.32 -19.75
N LYS A 291 25.51 15.58 -20.06
CA LYS A 291 25.42 16.05 -21.46
C LYS A 291 26.76 16.39 -22.05
N GLU A 292 27.78 16.65 -21.24
CA GLU A 292 29.15 16.89 -21.72
C GLU A 292 29.92 15.59 -21.96
N GLU A 293 29.46 14.46 -21.40
CA GLU A 293 30.05 13.13 -21.57
C GLU A 293 29.39 12.30 -22.70
N ALA A 294 28.30 12.75 -23.32
CA ALA A 294 27.54 12.06 -24.37
C ALA A 294 27.81 12.71 -25.75
#